data_74404d308ec257c50cfde4cf90fa2240
#
_entry.id   74404d308ec257c50cfde4cf90fa2240
#
_cell.length_a   1.000
_cell.length_b   1.000
_cell.length_c   1.000
_cell.angle_alpha   90.00
_cell.angle_beta   90.00
_cell.angle_gamma   90.00
#
_symmetry.space_group_name_H-M   'P 1'
#
loop_
_entity.id
_entity.type
_entity.pdbx_description
1 polymer ?
#
loop_
_entity_poly.entity_id
_entity_poly.type
_entity_poly.pdbx_seq_one_letter_code
_entity_poly.pdbx_strand_id
1 'polypeptide(L)'
;MIQLTYEQKNSIGLQYILDRLNPSSPYGQERVRRMTPYTVEEKDLLMEELSNLEKLMNKKEDLKQEINHLRRIFMQMKDVRPTIKKAREMCLNDIELFEIKNFLIYSEQARSEANYVNGQTKMTGLGYMDLEAALDILDPDGRRIPSFYIYEAYSEKLDDIRKRKRELEKSMEIAAEETKKEYQNLRHQVVLEEEEEEQIIREQLTKRLQPYLDAMLYNANVTGRLDLLLEKLTATYFGKAVKPVFSGMTGMDVENMYKNTASDISFKLENVTNPWVASVLKDRGLEFTPLSIELTQGATVITGANMGGKSISLKTIVLNVVLAMCGFYVYADYAEIPFFENIQMISEELQSVQKGLSSFGAEIIQMKDVIENVEKEFCFVVLDEFSRGTNPHEGAALVRAVTKYLNHKHVVALLVTHFDHVAEYGKAHYQVVGLKDMDESKVENEIQNAGMQKGVAVIASHMNYGLYRVENEGNCPRDAFRICRLLGLQSDVMNLLDEQD
;
A
#
# COMPACT_ATOMS: atom_id res chain seq x y z
N MET A 1 15.90 -3.28 -0.28
CA MET A 1 14.42 -3.49 -0.13
C MET A 1 13.81 -2.21 0.43
N ILE A 2 12.91 -1.59 -0.30
CA ILE A 2 12.25 -0.33 0.11
C ILE A 2 11.30 -0.61 1.27
N GLN A 3 11.66 -0.20 2.49
CA GLN A 3 10.80 -0.31 3.66
C GLN A 3 10.52 1.07 4.24
N LEU A 4 9.29 1.54 4.05
CA LEU A 4 8.79 2.72 4.74
C LEU A 4 8.25 2.32 6.11
N THR A 5 8.64 3.05 7.16
CA THR A 5 8.08 2.87 8.50
C THR A 5 6.60 3.27 8.52
N TYR A 6 5.87 2.87 9.57
CA TYR A 6 4.46 3.25 9.73
C TYR A 6 4.31 4.79 9.80
N GLU A 7 5.21 5.46 10.51
CA GLU A 7 5.23 6.92 10.61
C GLU A 7 5.46 7.57 9.24
N GLN A 8 6.38 7.02 8.42
CA GLN A 8 6.62 7.51 7.05
C GLN A 8 5.38 7.33 6.17
N LYS A 9 4.73 6.15 6.22
CA LYS A 9 3.48 5.90 5.48
C LYS A 9 2.38 6.90 5.87
N ASN A 10 2.25 7.19 7.16
CA ASN A 10 1.29 8.17 7.66
C ASN A 10 1.63 9.59 7.19
N SER A 11 2.89 10.00 7.33
CA SER A 11 3.31 11.38 7.05
C SER A 11 3.13 11.77 5.58
N ILE A 12 3.30 10.83 4.63
CA ILE A 12 3.06 11.08 3.20
C ILE A 12 1.61 10.87 2.77
N GLY A 13 0.75 10.30 3.64
CA GLY A 13 -0.65 9.99 3.33
C GLY A 13 -0.87 8.62 2.68
N LEU A 14 0.15 7.76 2.62
CA LEU A 14 -0.01 6.39 2.10
C LEU A 14 -0.94 5.56 2.98
N GLN A 15 -0.81 5.67 4.31
CA GLN A 15 -1.68 4.94 5.23
C GLN A 15 -3.15 5.32 5.04
N TYR A 16 -3.45 6.61 4.79
CA TYR A 16 -4.80 7.08 4.46
C TYR A 16 -5.41 6.36 3.23
N ILE A 17 -4.60 6.06 2.21
CA ILE A 17 -5.04 5.29 1.04
C ILE A 17 -5.24 3.83 1.43
N LEU A 18 -4.26 3.22 2.12
CA LEU A 18 -4.32 1.81 2.50
C LEU A 18 -5.49 1.48 3.43
N ASP A 19 -5.83 2.37 4.37
CA ASP A 19 -6.94 2.20 5.31
C ASP A 19 -8.33 2.27 4.64
N ARG A 20 -8.40 2.81 3.42
CA ARG A 20 -9.61 2.88 2.60
C ARG A 20 -9.78 1.68 1.67
N LEU A 21 -8.74 0.88 1.52
CA LEU A 21 -8.85 -0.40 0.82
C LEU A 21 -9.53 -1.41 1.74
N ASN A 22 -10.50 -2.11 1.21
CA ASN A 22 -11.26 -3.11 1.96
C ASN A 22 -11.33 -4.43 1.21
N PRO A 23 -10.19 -5.14 1.05
CA PRO A 23 -10.17 -6.42 0.39
C PRO A 23 -11.12 -7.41 1.07
N SER A 24 -11.83 -8.16 0.25
CA SER A 24 -12.89 -9.06 0.71
C SER A 24 -12.35 -10.36 1.27
N SER A 25 -11.19 -10.83 0.79
CA SER A 25 -10.57 -12.07 1.22
C SER A 25 -9.47 -11.85 2.27
N PRO A 26 -9.18 -12.85 3.12
CA PRO A 26 -8.04 -12.80 4.05
C PRO A 26 -6.70 -12.69 3.30
N TYR A 27 -6.62 -13.22 2.08
CA TYR A 27 -5.43 -13.15 1.23
C TYR A 27 -5.16 -11.75 0.69
N GLY A 28 -6.20 -11.03 0.26
CA GLY A 28 -6.13 -9.63 -0.16
C GLY A 28 -5.80 -8.70 1.01
N GLN A 29 -6.42 -8.93 2.19
CA GLN A 29 -6.15 -8.17 3.41
C GLN A 29 -4.69 -8.27 3.84
N GLU A 30 -4.10 -9.47 3.75
CA GLU A 30 -2.68 -9.65 4.06
C GLU A 30 -1.78 -8.90 3.07
N ARG A 31 -2.13 -8.91 1.78
CA ARG A 31 -1.38 -8.17 0.76
C ARG A 31 -1.37 -6.67 1.00
N VAL A 32 -2.51 -6.08 1.38
CA VAL A 32 -2.58 -4.66 1.77
C VAL A 32 -1.70 -4.40 3.00
N ARG A 33 -1.79 -5.25 4.01
CA ARG A 33 -1.03 -5.11 5.27
C ARG A 33 0.48 -5.19 5.06
N ARG A 34 0.94 -6.07 4.15
CA ARG A 34 2.35 -6.29 3.82
C ARG A 34 2.80 -5.54 2.57
N MET A 35 2.04 -4.54 2.13
CA MET A 35 2.37 -3.83 0.91
C MET A 35 3.71 -3.10 1.01
N THR A 36 4.56 -3.37 0.05
CA THR A 36 5.85 -2.73 -0.18
C THR A 36 5.99 -2.40 -1.66
N PRO A 37 6.78 -1.39 -2.04
CA PRO A 37 7.16 -1.17 -3.42
C PRO A 37 7.79 -2.42 -4.04
N TYR A 38 7.53 -2.64 -5.33
CA TYR A 38 8.12 -3.71 -6.11
C TYR A 38 9.64 -3.53 -6.22
N THR A 39 10.38 -4.63 -6.16
CA THR A 39 11.84 -4.65 -6.38
C THR A 39 12.18 -4.73 -7.86
N VAL A 40 13.48 -4.60 -8.19
CA VAL A 40 13.96 -4.70 -9.58
C VAL A 40 13.63 -6.04 -10.19
N GLU A 41 13.75 -7.12 -9.42
CA GLU A 41 13.44 -8.48 -9.85
C GLU A 41 11.93 -8.66 -10.11
N GLU A 42 11.10 -7.84 -9.49
CA GLU A 42 9.64 -7.87 -9.61
C GLU A 42 9.09 -6.86 -10.63
N LYS A 43 9.97 -6.19 -11.39
CA LYS A 43 9.60 -5.18 -12.39
C LYS A 43 8.53 -5.66 -13.36
N ASP A 44 8.68 -6.87 -13.90
CA ASP A 44 7.73 -7.45 -14.85
C ASP A 44 6.36 -7.69 -14.21
N LEU A 45 6.33 -8.08 -12.93
CA LEU A 45 5.09 -8.22 -12.15
C LEU A 45 4.39 -6.88 -11.95
N LEU A 46 5.14 -5.82 -11.68
CA LEU A 46 4.60 -4.45 -11.58
C LEU A 46 3.96 -4.02 -12.90
N MET A 47 4.64 -4.24 -14.03
CA MET A 47 4.12 -3.87 -15.34
C MET A 47 2.90 -4.69 -15.72
N GLU A 48 2.89 -5.99 -15.40
CA GLU A 48 1.73 -6.86 -15.56
C GLU A 48 0.54 -6.34 -14.74
N GLU A 49 0.76 -5.97 -13.47
CA GLU A 49 -0.29 -5.49 -12.57
C GLU A 49 -0.90 -4.17 -13.06
N LEU A 50 -0.08 -3.20 -13.46
CA LEU A 50 -0.55 -1.94 -14.04
C LEU A 50 -1.30 -2.15 -15.37
N SER A 51 -0.84 -3.08 -16.20
CA SER A 51 -1.54 -3.47 -17.44
C SER A 51 -2.89 -4.12 -17.13
N ASN A 52 -2.96 -5.01 -16.14
CA ASN A 52 -4.19 -5.65 -15.71
C ASN A 52 -5.18 -4.64 -15.13
N LEU A 53 -4.69 -3.69 -14.33
CA LEU A 53 -5.52 -2.59 -13.80
C LEU A 53 -6.11 -1.72 -14.91
N GLU A 54 -5.33 -1.39 -15.94
CA GLU A 54 -5.80 -0.65 -17.12
C GLU A 54 -6.89 -1.40 -17.88
N LYS A 55 -6.67 -2.69 -18.15
CA LYS A 55 -7.65 -3.54 -18.84
C LYS A 55 -8.96 -3.65 -18.06
N LEU A 56 -8.85 -3.80 -16.74
CA LEU A 56 -10.00 -3.87 -15.85
C LEU A 56 -10.74 -2.52 -15.80
N MET A 57 -9.99 -1.40 -15.69
CA MET A 57 -10.55 -0.05 -15.67
C MET A 57 -11.35 0.27 -16.94
N ASN A 58 -10.86 -0.15 -18.11
CA ASN A 58 -11.53 0.04 -19.39
C ASN A 58 -12.85 -0.73 -19.53
N LYS A 59 -13.07 -1.76 -18.71
CA LYS A 59 -14.24 -2.64 -18.74
C LYS A 59 -15.08 -2.62 -17.45
N LYS A 60 -14.74 -1.75 -16.50
CA LYS A 60 -15.34 -1.75 -15.14
C LYS A 60 -16.86 -1.58 -15.12
N GLU A 61 -17.40 -0.76 -16.01
CA GLU A 61 -18.86 -0.52 -16.07
C GLU A 61 -19.60 -1.74 -16.65
N ASP A 62 -19.00 -2.37 -17.67
CA ASP A 62 -19.55 -3.58 -18.30
C ASP A 62 -19.50 -4.78 -17.35
N LEU A 63 -18.51 -4.84 -16.45
CA LEU A 63 -18.23 -5.98 -15.56
C LEU A 63 -18.60 -5.71 -14.10
N LYS A 64 -19.40 -4.70 -13.83
CA LYS A 64 -19.74 -4.30 -12.46
C LYS A 64 -20.44 -5.40 -11.65
N GLN A 65 -21.27 -6.20 -12.27
CA GLN A 65 -21.99 -7.29 -11.61
C GLN A 65 -21.03 -8.42 -11.24
N GLU A 66 -20.17 -8.81 -12.17
CA GLU A 66 -19.17 -9.87 -12.02
C GLU A 66 -18.12 -9.51 -10.96
N ILE A 67 -17.63 -8.26 -10.97
CA ILE A 67 -16.73 -7.75 -9.95
C ILE A 67 -17.37 -7.84 -8.55
N ASN A 68 -18.64 -7.44 -8.43
CA ASN A 68 -19.36 -7.55 -7.16
C ASN A 68 -19.62 -9.02 -6.76
N HIS A 69 -19.81 -9.91 -7.75
CA HIS A 69 -19.95 -11.33 -7.48
C HIS A 69 -18.65 -11.94 -6.98
N LEU A 70 -17.50 -11.63 -7.62
CA LEU A 70 -16.18 -12.02 -7.12
C LEU A 70 -15.94 -11.57 -5.68
N ARG A 71 -16.25 -10.32 -5.35
CA ARG A 71 -16.12 -9.82 -3.97
C ARG A 71 -16.97 -10.62 -2.98
N ARG A 72 -18.21 -10.99 -3.34
CA ARG A 72 -19.06 -11.82 -2.48
C ARG A 72 -18.48 -13.22 -2.27
N ILE A 73 -17.91 -13.83 -3.32
CA ILE A 73 -17.23 -15.11 -3.20
C ILE A 73 -16.02 -15.00 -2.27
N PHE A 74 -15.19 -13.96 -2.45
CA PHE A 74 -13.99 -13.73 -1.63
C PHE A 74 -14.32 -13.51 -0.15
N MET A 75 -15.42 -12.85 0.17
CA MET A 75 -15.90 -12.66 1.55
C MET A 75 -16.23 -13.99 2.27
N GLN A 76 -16.53 -15.05 1.54
CA GLN A 76 -16.82 -16.36 2.11
C GLN A 76 -15.56 -17.19 2.37
N MET A 77 -14.42 -16.81 1.79
CA MET A 77 -13.18 -17.55 1.93
C MET A 77 -12.52 -17.31 3.29
N LYS A 78 -12.08 -18.39 3.93
CA LYS A 78 -11.21 -18.35 5.10
C LYS A 78 -9.77 -18.62 4.69
N ASP A 79 -8.82 -18.23 5.54
CA ASP A 79 -7.41 -18.54 5.32
C ASP A 79 -7.11 -20.02 5.59
N VAL A 80 -6.94 -20.79 4.54
CA VAL A 80 -6.67 -22.23 4.62
C VAL A 80 -5.17 -22.57 4.60
N ARG A 81 -4.28 -21.60 4.49
CA ARG A 81 -2.83 -21.85 4.40
C ARG A 81 -2.27 -22.56 5.62
N PRO A 82 -2.70 -22.26 6.86
CA PRO A 82 -2.28 -23.04 8.04
C PRO A 82 -2.73 -24.50 7.96
N THR A 83 -3.98 -24.74 7.53
CA THR A 83 -4.56 -26.08 7.38
C THR A 83 -3.85 -26.86 6.28
N ILE A 84 -3.52 -26.23 5.13
CA ILE A 84 -2.72 -26.83 4.05
C ILE A 84 -1.31 -27.19 4.55
N LYS A 85 -0.66 -26.32 5.34
CA LYS A 85 0.65 -26.62 5.92
C LYS A 85 0.58 -27.84 6.84
N LYS A 86 -0.45 -27.91 7.69
CA LYS A 86 -0.68 -29.07 8.57
C LYS A 86 -0.93 -30.34 7.78
N ALA A 87 -1.73 -30.29 6.71
CA ALA A 87 -2.04 -31.44 5.84
C ALA A 87 -0.80 -32.10 5.23
N ARG A 88 0.31 -31.40 5.09
CA ARG A 88 1.57 -31.96 4.57
C ARG A 88 2.23 -32.96 5.53
N GLU A 89 2.02 -32.81 6.82
CA GLU A 89 2.74 -33.54 7.86
C GLU A 89 1.82 -34.36 8.77
N MET A 90 0.54 -33.98 8.87
CA MET A 90 -0.41 -34.51 9.83
C MET A 90 -1.76 -34.81 9.19
N CYS A 91 -2.50 -35.75 9.82
CA CYS A 91 -3.90 -35.99 9.47
C CYS A 91 -4.77 -34.79 9.86
N LEU A 92 -5.70 -34.43 8.98
CA LEU A 92 -6.69 -33.38 9.23
C LEU A 92 -7.89 -33.94 9.99
N ASN A 93 -8.45 -33.14 10.90
CA ASN A 93 -9.72 -33.41 11.56
C ASN A 93 -10.91 -32.93 10.72
N ASP A 94 -12.12 -33.17 11.19
CA ASP A 94 -13.36 -32.85 10.45
C ASP A 94 -13.52 -31.35 10.17
N ILE A 95 -13.11 -30.50 11.13
CA ILE A 95 -13.16 -29.04 10.98
C ILE A 95 -12.17 -28.57 9.91
N GLU A 96 -10.98 -29.15 9.90
CA GLU A 96 -9.94 -28.83 8.92
C GLU A 96 -10.28 -29.32 7.52
N LEU A 97 -10.87 -30.52 7.43
CA LEU A 97 -11.40 -31.05 6.16
C LEU A 97 -12.58 -30.19 5.66
N PHE A 98 -13.42 -29.71 6.56
CA PHE A 98 -14.48 -28.75 6.22
C PHE A 98 -13.90 -27.42 5.71
N GLU A 99 -12.85 -26.88 6.34
CA GLU A 99 -12.19 -25.64 5.86
C GLU A 99 -11.63 -25.81 4.46
N ILE A 100 -10.98 -26.94 4.17
CA ILE A 100 -10.49 -27.26 2.81
C ILE A 100 -11.65 -27.39 1.83
N LYS A 101 -12.70 -28.14 2.16
CA LYS A 101 -13.88 -28.28 1.29
C LYS A 101 -14.51 -26.93 0.97
N ASN A 102 -14.68 -26.10 1.99
CA ASN A 102 -15.24 -24.77 1.84
C ASN A 102 -14.40 -23.88 0.90
N PHE A 103 -13.08 -23.90 1.10
CA PHE A 103 -12.15 -23.21 0.20
C PHE A 103 -12.25 -23.71 -1.23
N LEU A 104 -12.30 -25.03 -1.44
CA LEU A 104 -12.42 -25.63 -2.78
C LEU A 104 -13.70 -25.20 -3.49
N ILE A 105 -14.85 -25.19 -2.79
CA ILE A 105 -16.12 -24.73 -3.35
C ILE A 105 -16.02 -23.28 -3.84
N TYR A 106 -15.52 -22.37 -3.00
CA TYR A 106 -15.41 -20.96 -3.36
C TYR A 106 -14.28 -20.70 -4.36
N SER A 107 -13.21 -21.50 -4.35
CA SER A 107 -12.15 -21.42 -5.36
C SER A 107 -12.67 -21.77 -6.74
N GLU A 108 -13.52 -22.80 -6.89
CA GLU A 108 -14.13 -23.17 -8.17
C GLU A 108 -15.16 -22.12 -8.65
N GLN A 109 -15.95 -21.57 -7.74
CA GLN A 109 -16.83 -20.44 -8.07
C GLN A 109 -16.04 -19.21 -8.54
N ALA A 110 -14.95 -18.88 -7.82
CA ALA A 110 -14.05 -17.78 -8.20
C ALA A 110 -13.36 -18.05 -9.55
N ARG A 111 -12.94 -19.29 -9.80
CA ARG A 111 -12.36 -19.71 -11.10
C ARG A 111 -13.32 -19.45 -12.26
N SER A 112 -14.57 -19.86 -12.13
CA SER A 112 -15.60 -19.67 -13.16
C SER A 112 -15.80 -18.18 -13.45
N GLU A 113 -15.99 -17.37 -12.43
CA GLU A 113 -16.24 -15.94 -12.56
C GLU A 113 -15.00 -15.18 -13.08
N ALA A 114 -13.80 -15.49 -12.54
CA ALA A 114 -12.54 -14.90 -12.99
C ALA A 114 -12.24 -15.25 -14.45
N ASN A 115 -12.55 -16.45 -14.90
CA ASN A 115 -12.39 -16.85 -16.30
C ASN A 115 -13.28 -16.01 -17.22
N TYR A 116 -14.52 -15.72 -16.81
CA TYR A 116 -15.39 -14.84 -17.58
C TYR A 116 -14.80 -13.42 -17.65
N VAL A 117 -14.43 -12.84 -16.51
CA VAL A 117 -13.80 -11.51 -16.44
C VAL A 117 -12.51 -11.46 -17.27
N ASN A 118 -11.63 -12.47 -17.15
CA ASN A 118 -10.40 -12.56 -17.93
C ASN A 118 -10.67 -12.72 -19.43
N GLY A 119 -11.74 -13.42 -19.81
CA GLY A 119 -12.20 -13.52 -21.20
C GLY A 119 -12.51 -12.17 -21.82
N GLN A 120 -13.11 -11.26 -21.05
CA GLN A 120 -13.47 -9.91 -21.49
C GLN A 120 -12.32 -8.90 -21.42
N THR A 121 -11.46 -9.01 -20.39
CA THR A 121 -10.39 -8.03 -20.11
C THR A 121 -9.05 -8.44 -20.69
N LYS A 122 -8.81 -9.73 -20.93
CA LYS A 122 -7.50 -10.27 -21.31
C LYS A 122 -6.38 -10.00 -20.28
N MET A 123 -6.74 -9.99 -19.00
CA MET A 123 -5.74 -9.94 -17.92
C MET A 123 -4.86 -11.19 -17.94
N THR A 124 -3.63 -11.05 -17.45
CA THR A 124 -2.62 -12.11 -17.41
C THR A 124 -2.22 -12.45 -15.97
N GLY A 125 -1.67 -13.64 -15.73
CA GLY A 125 -1.15 -14.04 -14.42
C GLY A 125 -2.18 -14.22 -13.31
N LEU A 126 -3.50 -14.21 -13.62
CA LEU A 126 -4.62 -14.29 -12.68
C LEU A 126 -5.54 -15.51 -12.96
N GLY A 127 -5.02 -16.51 -13.64
CA GLY A 127 -5.74 -17.75 -13.90
C GLY A 127 -5.73 -18.70 -12.70
N TYR A 128 -6.89 -19.27 -12.35
CA TYR A 128 -7.00 -20.28 -11.31
C TYR A 128 -6.67 -21.66 -11.85
N MET A 129 -6.04 -22.50 -11.04
CA MET A 129 -5.93 -23.93 -11.28
C MET A 129 -7.26 -24.62 -11.02
N ASP A 130 -7.56 -25.65 -11.81
CA ASP A 130 -8.73 -26.51 -11.63
C ASP A 130 -8.54 -27.40 -10.39
N LEU A 131 -9.48 -27.33 -9.46
CA LEU A 131 -9.49 -28.11 -8.22
C LEU A 131 -10.75 -28.96 -8.07
N GLU A 132 -11.51 -29.17 -9.15
CA GLU A 132 -12.76 -29.94 -9.09
C GLU A 132 -12.51 -31.37 -8.61
N ALA A 133 -11.46 -32.02 -9.09
CA ALA A 133 -11.08 -33.36 -8.62
C ALA A 133 -10.73 -33.41 -7.13
N ALA A 134 -10.13 -32.34 -6.58
CA ALA A 134 -9.89 -32.23 -5.14
C ALA A 134 -11.20 -32.05 -4.37
N LEU A 135 -12.13 -31.26 -4.90
CA LEU A 135 -13.44 -31.06 -4.32
C LEU A 135 -14.26 -32.35 -4.28
N ASP A 136 -14.23 -33.17 -5.34
CA ASP A 136 -14.91 -34.45 -5.39
C ASP A 136 -14.44 -35.44 -4.32
N ILE A 137 -13.18 -35.34 -3.86
CA ILE A 137 -12.67 -36.14 -2.73
C ILE A 137 -13.45 -35.85 -1.46
N LEU A 138 -13.83 -34.61 -1.21
CA LEU A 138 -14.52 -34.16 0.01
C LEU A 138 -16.05 -34.00 -0.19
N ASP A 139 -16.55 -34.20 -1.40
CA ASP A 139 -17.95 -34.05 -1.77
C ASP A 139 -18.41 -35.19 -2.70
N PRO A 140 -18.37 -36.46 -2.23
CA PRO A 140 -18.62 -37.62 -3.05
C PRO A 140 -20.02 -37.64 -3.67
N ASP A 141 -21.00 -36.99 -3.02
CA ASP A 141 -22.38 -36.87 -3.50
C ASP A 141 -22.57 -35.68 -4.48
N GLY A 142 -21.54 -34.87 -4.72
CA GLY A 142 -21.59 -33.70 -5.62
C GLY A 142 -22.56 -32.60 -5.22
N ARG A 143 -22.87 -32.47 -3.92
CA ARG A 143 -23.89 -31.50 -3.42
C ARG A 143 -23.42 -30.05 -3.49
N ARG A 144 -22.11 -29.81 -3.47
CA ARG A 144 -21.47 -28.47 -3.54
C ARG A 144 -21.99 -27.50 -2.45
N ILE A 145 -22.27 -28.02 -1.25
CA ILE A 145 -22.73 -27.25 -0.10
C ILE A 145 -21.60 -27.13 0.95
N PRO A 146 -21.49 -26.00 1.66
CA PRO A 146 -20.48 -25.77 2.69
C PRO A 146 -20.83 -26.49 3.99
N SER A 147 -20.84 -27.81 3.94
CA SER A 147 -20.98 -28.70 5.09
C SER A 147 -20.06 -29.90 4.92
N PHE A 148 -19.57 -30.43 6.01
CA PHE A 148 -18.73 -31.61 6.00
C PHE A 148 -18.98 -32.45 7.25
N TYR A 149 -19.06 -33.74 7.05
CA TYR A 149 -18.99 -34.81 8.05
C TYR A 149 -18.44 -36.03 7.33
N ILE A 150 -18.01 -37.02 8.06
CA ILE A 150 -17.56 -38.27 7.43
C ILE A 150 -18.79 -38.99 6.87
N TYR A 151 -18.90 -38.95 5.52
CA TYR A 151 -20.05 -39.54 4.80
C TYR A 151 -19.97 -41.06 4.79
N GLU A 152 -21.12 -41.72 4.86
CA GLU A 152 -21.23 -43.20 4.69
C GLU A 152 -20.69 -43.67 3.33
N ALA A 153 -20.76 -42.83 2.31
CA ALA A 153 -20.18 -43.05 0.99
C ALA A 153 -18.66 -43.27 0.95
N TYR A 154 -17.90 -42.92 2.01
CA TYR A 154 -16.47 -43.15 2.04
C TYR A 154 -16.05 -44.58 2.37
N SER A 155 -16.91 -45.37 3.07
CA SER A 155 -16.58 -46.72 3.51
C SER A 155 -17.85 -47.54 3.72
N GLU A 156 -17.95 -48.72 3.05
CA GLU A 156 -19.03 -49.69 3.28
C GLU A 156 -19.06 -50.14 4.75
N LYS A 157 -17.87 -50.29 5.36
CA LYS A 157 -17.74 -50.67 6.76
C LYS A 157 -18.34 -49.59 7.68
N LEU A 158 -18.14 -48.30 7.40
CA LEU A 158 -18.77 -47.21 8.18
C LEU A 158 -20.29 -47.25 8.06
N ASP A 159 -20.83 -47.49 6.87
CA ASP A 159 -22.26 -47.61 6.65
C ASP A 159 -22.86 -48.77 7.47
N ASP A 160 -22.19 -49.94 7.48
CA ASP A 160 -22.60 -51.09 8.29
C ASP A 160 -22.50 -50.81 9.80
N ILE A 161 -21.47 -50.15 10.26
CA ILE A 161 -21.32 -49.76 11.66
C ILE A 161 -22.47 -48.83 12.08
N ARG A 162 -22.77 -47.81 11.26
CA ARG A 162 -23.86 -46.87 11.54
C ARG A 162 -25.25 -47.48 11.46
N LYS A 163 -25.46 -48.49 10.57
CA LYS A 163 -26.70 -49.27 10.56
C LYS A 163 -26.87 -50.06 11.87
N ARG A 164 -25.81 -50.79 12.31
CA ARG A 164 -25.82 -51.51 13.60
C ARG A 164 -26.10 -50.56 14.78
N LYS A 165 -25.48 -49.38 14.80
CA LYS A 165 -25.70 -48.37 15.83
C LYS A 165 -27.17 -47.93 15.88
N ARG A 166 -27.77 -47.61 14.70
CA ARG A 166 -29.19 -47.23 14.61
C ARG A 166 -30.13 -48.35 15.05
N GLU A 167 -29.85 -49.61 14.75
CA GLU A 167 -30.63 -50.76 15.22
C GLU A 167 -30.52 -50.96 16.74
N LEU A 168 -29.33 -50.79 17.32
CA LEU A 168 -29.13 -50.84 18.75
C LEU A 168 -29.89 -49.71 19.47
N GLU A 169 -29.84 -48.51 18.96
CA GLU A 169 -30.58 -47.34 19.51
C GLU A 169 -32.08 -47.58 19.50
N LYS A 170 -32.64 -48.10 18.43
CA LYS A 170 -34.06 -48.48 18.36
C LYS A 170 -34.42 -49.63 19.39
N SER A 171 -33.51 -50.60 19.53
CA SER A 171 -33.69 -51.67 20.48
C SER A 171 -33.67 -51.16 21.95
N MET A 172 -32.80 -50.19 22.22
CA MET A 172 -32.72 -49.56 23.54
C MET A 172 -33.98 -48.78 23.93
N GLU A 173 -34.70 -48.17 22.96
CA GLU A 173 -35.92 -47.45 23.23
C GLU A 173 -37.05 -48.35 23.71
N ILE A 174 -37.04 -49.64 23.28
CA ILE A 174 -38.11 -50.65 23.53
C ILE A 174 -37.74 -51.57 24.68
N ALA A 175 -36.48 -51.61 25.12
CA ALA A 175 -35.93 -52.58 26.08
C ALA A 175 -36.41 -52.32 27.51
N ALA A 176 -36.58 -53.43 28.28
CA ALA A 176 -36.76 -53.38 29.72
C ALA A 176 -35.50 -52.87 30.46
N GLU A 177 -35.67 -52.28 31.64
CA GLU A 177 -34.59 -51.61 32.37
C GLU A 177 -33.37 -52.54 32.63
N GLU A 178 -33.63 -53.84 32.81
CA GLU A 178 -32.59 -54.85 33.08
C GLU A 178 -31.69 -55.10 31.85
N THR A 179 -32.20 -55.00 30.63
CA THR A 179 -31.45 -55.23 29.39
C THR A 179 -30.86 -53.92 28.78
N LYS A 180 -31.29 -52.78 29.24
CA LYS A 180 -30.75 -51.49 28.80
C LYS A 180 -29.25 -51.35 29.00
N LYS A 181 -28.75 -51.83 30.11
CA LYS A 181 -27.32 -51.77 30.47
C LYS A 181 -26.44 -52.61 29.51
N GLU A 182 -26.96 -53.71 29.03
CA GLU A 182 -26.27 -54.55 28.04
C GLU A 182 -26.24 -53.85 26.67
N TYR A 183 -27.36 -53.30 26.22
CA TYR A 183 -27.42 -52.48 24.98
C TYR A 183 -26.51 -51.24 25.06
N GLN A 184 -26.41 -50.59 26.21
CA GLN A 184 -25.48 -49.46 26.41
C GLN A 184 -24.02 -49.86 26.20
N ASN A 185 -23.63 -51.02 26.72
CA ASN A 185 -22.26 -51.56 26.53
C ASN A 185 -21.99 -51.89 25.04
N LEU A 186 -22.94 -52.53 24.35
CA LEU A 186 -22.83 -52.85 22.95
C LEU A 186 -22.77 -51.56 22.09
N ARG A 187 -23.63 -50.58 22.42
CA ARG A 187 -23.59 -49.27 21.74
C ARG A 187 -22.23 -48.59 21.95
N HIS A 188 -21.65 -48.63 23.14
CA HIS A 188 -20.33 -48.05 23.41
C HIS A 188 -19.25 -48.70 22.55
N GLN A 189 -19.28 -50.04 22.38
CA GLN A 189 -18.34 -50.73 21.49
C GLN A 189 -18.50 -50.32 20.04
N VAL A 190 -19.74 -50.19 19.54
CA VAL A 190 -20.01 -49.75 18.17
C VAL A 190 -19.58 -48.27 17.94
N VAL A 191 -19.69 -47.41 18.94
CA VAL A 191 -19.17 -46.04 18.88
C VAL A 191 -17.65 -46.01 18.77
N LEU A 192 -16.95 -46.85 19.49
CA LEU A 192 -15.49 -46.97 19.36
C LEU A 192 -15.06 -47.48 17.97
N GLU A 193 -15.78 -48.49 17.44
CA GLU A 193 -15.57 -48.97 16.07
C GLU A 193 -15.83 -47.84 15.02
N GLU A 194 -16.85 -47.02 15.23
CA GLU A 194 -17.15 -45.86 14.37
C GLU A 194 -16.02 -44.84 14.40
N GLU A 195 -15.53 -44.49 15.61
CA GLU A 195 -14.42 -43.53 15.78
C GLU A 195 -13.13 -44.00 15.12
N GLU A 196 -12.79 -45.31 15.25
CA GLU A 196 -11.63 -45.91 14.60
C GLU A 196 -11.76 -45.86 13.06
N GLU A 197 -12.92 -46.22 12.50
CA GLU A 197 -13.14 -46.19 11.07
C GLU A 197 -13.12 -44.76 10.52
N GLU A 198 -13.73 -43.82 11.22
CA GLU A 198 -13.68 -42.40 10.87
C GLU A 198 -12.24 -41.86 10.88
N GLN A 199 -11.40 -42.29 11.82
CA GLN A 199 -9.97 -41.91 11.84
C GLN A 199 -9.24 -42.41 10.59
N ILE A 200 -9.49 -43.66 10.19
CA ILE A 200 -8.90 -44.25 8.98
C ILE A 200 -9.34 -43.46 7.74
N ILE A 201 -10.63 -43.07 7.66
CA ILE A 201 -11.16 -42.29 6.56
C ILE A 201 -10.50 -40.91 6.53
N ARG A 202 -10.33 -40.19 7.67
CA ARG A 202 -9.64 -38.90 7.75
C ARG A 202 -8.21 -39.00 7.21
N GLU A 203 -7.47 -40.05 7.57
CA GLU A 203 -6.11 -40.28 7.06
C GLU A 203 -6.09 -40.50 5.54
N GLN A 204 -7.03 -41.30 5.03
CA GLN A 204 -7.17 -41.54 3.58
C GLN A 204 -7.53 -40.26 2.83
N LEU A 205 -8.49 -39.47 3.32
CA LEU A 205 -8.88 -38.20 2.71
C LEU A 205 -7.72 -37.20 2.70
N THR A 206 -7.03 -37.06 3.84
CA THR A 206 -5.84 -36.19 3.94
C THR A 206 -4.78 -36.61 2.93
N LYS A 207 -4.50 -37.91 2.82
CA LYS A 207 -3.53 -38.44 1.85
C LYS A 207 -3.93 -38.20 0.41
N ARG A 208 -5.22 -38.36 0.07
CA ARG A 208 -5.75 -38.12 -1.28
C ARG A 208 -5.69 -36.65 -1.67
N LEU A 209 -5.72 -35.71 -0.72
CA LEU A 209 -5.60 -34.27 -0.95
C LEU A 209 -4.14 -33.83 -1.20
N GLN A 210 -3.14 -34.58 -0.80
CA GLN A 210 -1.72 -34.22 -0.92
C GLN A 210 -1.31 -33.68 -2.30
N PRO A 211 -1.70 -34.28 -3.43
CA PRO A 211 -1.31 -33.82 -4.75
C PRO A 211 -1.85 -32.41 -5.13
N TYR A 212 -2.88 -31.93 -4.43
CA TYR A 212 -3.58 -30.69 -4.73
C TYR A 212 -3.18 -29.51 -3.84
N LEU A 213 -2.38 -29.74 -2.79
CA LEU A 213 -2.06 -28.73 -1.79
C LEU A 213 -1.35 -27.51 -2.39
N ASP A 214 -0.42 -27.71 -3.33
CA ASP A 214 0.28 -26.62 -4.00
C ASP A 214 -0.65 -25.83 -4.93
N ALA A 215 -1.56 -26.49 -5.61
CA ALA A 215 -2.58 -25.84 -6.44
C ALA A 215 -3.57 -25.01 -5.58
N MET A 216 -3.92 -25.49 -4.38
CA MET A 216 -4.72 -24.71 -3.42
C MET A 216 -4.00 -23.46 -2.96
N LEU A 217 -2.69 -23.56 -2.63
CA LEU A 217 -1.87 -22.39 -2.27
C LEU A 217 -1.75 -21.40 -3.43
N TYR A 218 -1.60 -21.91 -4.64
CA TYR A 218 -1.58 -21.08 -5.85
C TYR A 218 -2.90 -20.31 -6.02
N ASN A 219 -4.06 -20.98 -5.91
CA ASN A 219 -5.36 -20.33 -6.02
C ASN A 219 -5.61 -19.32 -4.91
N ALA A 220 -5.17 -19.60 -3.68
CA ALA A 220 -5.19 -18.62 -2.57
C ALA A 220 -4.37 -17.37 -2.90
N ASN A 221 -3.20 -17.54 -3.53
CA ASN A 221 -2.35 -16.45 -3.98
C ASN A 221 -3.01 -15.64 -5.11
N VAL A 222 -3.59 -16.30 -6.11
CA VAL A 222 -4.34 -15.65 -7.22
C VAL A 222 -5.53 -14.86 -6.66
N THR A 223 -6.28 -15.45 -5.72
CA THR A 223 -7.39 -14.76 -5.03
C THR A 223 -6.90 -13.46 -4.39
N GLY A 224 -5.80 -13.50 -3.66
CA GLY A 224 -5.24 -12.31 -3.01
C GLY A 224 -4.76 -11.24 -4.00
N ARG A 225 -4.18 -11.65 -5.14
CA ARG A 225 -3.77 -10.73 -6.22
C ARG A 225 -4.97 -10.07 -6.89
N LEU A 226 -5.99 -10.85 -7.23
CA LEU A 226 -7.20 -10.35 -7.88
C LEU A 226 -7.99 -9.43 -6.95
N ASP A 227 -8.16 -9.80 -5.67
CA ASP A 227 -8.84 -9.02 -4.67
C ASP A 227 -8.14 -7.66 -4.45
N LEU A 228 -6.80 -7.65 -4.34
CA LEU A 228 -6.02 -6.41 -4.27
C LEU A 228 -6.17 -5.56 -5.54
N LEU A 229 -6.19 -6.19 -6.73
CA LEU A 229 -6.37 -5.47 -7.99
C LEU A 229 -7.75 -4.77 -8.05
N LEU A 230 -8.80 -5.42 -7.54
CA LEU A 230 -10.14 -4.82 -7.42
C LEU A 230 -10.13 -3.63 -6.46
N GLU A 231 -9.33 -3.68 -5.40
CA GLU A 231 -9.18 -2.55 -4.48
C GLU A 231 -8.34 -1.41 -5.07
N LYS A 232 -7.30 -1.71 -5.85
CA LYS A 232 -6.56 -0.70 -6.61
C LYS A 232 -7.45 0.01 -7.63
N LEU A 233 -8.38 -0.71 -8.26
CA LEU A 233 -9.42 -0.10 -9.09
C LEU A 233 -10.30 0.86 -8.26
N THR A 234 -10.70 0.48 -7.06
CA THR A 234 -11.47 1.35 -6.15
C THR A 234 -10.68 2.60 -5.76
N ALA A 235 -9.37 2.46 -5.51
CA ALA A 235 -8.50 3.59 -5.16
C ALA A 235 -8.44 4.66 -6.26
N THR A 236 -8.69 4.33 -7.54
CA THR A 236 -8.73 5.32 -8.62
C THR A 236 -9.85 6.36 -8.47
N TYR A 237 -10.82 6.12 -7.58
CA TYR A 237 -11.91 7.07 -7.29
C TYR A 237 -11.61 8.01 -6.12
N PHE A 238 -10.48 7.87 -5.42
CA PHE A 238 -10.11 8.78 -4.34
C PHE A 238 -9.61 10.15 -4.83
N GLY A 239 -9.34 10.27 -6.14
CA GLY A 239 -8.93 11.47 -6.84
C GLY A 239 -8.82 11.20 -8.34
N LYS A 240 -8.42 12.20 -9.12
CA LYS A 240 -8.10 12.01 -10.53
C LYS A 240 -6.81 11.18 -10.64
N ALA A 241 -6.92 9.94 -11.10
CA ALA A 241 -5.81 9.00 -11.14
C ALA A 241 -5.45 8.62 -12.58
N VAL A 242 -4.14 8.53 -12.86
CA VAL A 242 -3.60 8.10 -14.15
C VAL A 242 -2.63 6.94 -13.98
N LYS A 243 -2.48 6.14 -15.03
CA LYS A 243 -1.45 5.11 -15.10
C LYS A 243 -0.07 5.77 -15.16
N PRO A 244 0.85 5.44 -14.24
CA PRO A 244 2.21 5.96 -14.32
C PRO A 244 2.96 5.34 -15.52
N VAL A 245 3.79 6.14 -16.17
CA VAL A 245 4.76 5.71 -17.17
C VAL A 245 6.11 5.57 -16.49
N PHE A 246 6.75 4.41 -16.64
CA PHE A 246 8.10 4.23 -16.11
C PHE A 246 9.14 4.56 -17.18
N SER A 247 9.96 5.59 -16.95
CA SER A 247 11.05 5.98 -17.84
C SER A 247 12.25 5.03 -17.73
N GLY A 248 13.05 4.94 -18.78
CA GLY A 248 14.24 4.08 -18.83
C GLY A 248 13.95 2.58 -18.99
N MET A 249 12.69 2.19 -19.27
CA MET A 249 12.25 0.78 -19.36
C MET A 249 12.21 0.21 -20.78
N THR A 250 12.44 1.00 -21.82
CA THR A 250 12.38 0.52 -23.20
C THR A 250 13.69 -0.12 -23.62
N GLY A 251 13.73 -1.47 -23.59
CA GLY A 251 14.69 -2.27 -24.38
C GLY A 251 16.13 -2.38 -23.88
N MET A 252 16.45 -2.00 -22.65
CA MET A 252 17.83 -2.10 -22.13
C MET A 252 17.93 -3.10 -20.98
N ASP A 253 18.95 -3.97 -21.06
CA ASP A 253 19.34 -4.87 -19.97
C ASP A 253 19.77 -4.09 -18.73
N VAL A 254 19.50 -4.62 -17.53
CA VAL A 254 19.85 -4.05 -16.24
C VAL A 254 21.33 -3.62 -16.16
N GLU A 255 22.24 -4.37 -16.79
CA GLU A 255 23.67 -4.03 -16.88
C GLU A 255 23.97 -2.72 -17.63
N ASN A 256 23.09 -2.29 -18.53
CA ASN A 256 23.24 -1.05 -19.29
C ASN A 256 22.60 0.18 -18.61
N MET A 257 21.71 -0.02 -17.63
CA MET A 257 21.15 1.08 -16.84
C MET A 257 22.23 1.87 -16.08
N TYR A 258 23.27 1.18 -15.60
CA TYR A 258 24.41 1.82 -14.91
C TYR A 258 25.37 2.56 -15.85
N LYS A 259 25.24 2.37 -17.16
CA LYS A 259 26.09 3.02 -18.18
C LYS A 259 25.43 4.17 -18.91
N ASN A 260 24.11 4.40 -18.68
CA ASN A 260 23.42 5.48 -19.37
C ASN A 260 23.82 6.83 -18.80
N THR A 261 24.16 7.74 -19.70
CA THR A 261 24.48 9.14 -19.41
C THR A 261 23.24 9.85 -18.85
N ALA A 262 23.45 10.87 -18.03
CA ALA A 262 22.43 11.67 -17.31
C ALA A 262 21.24 12.20 -18.17
N SER A 263 21.25 11.95 -19.47
CA SER A 263 20.23 12.43 -20.43
C SER A 263 18.96 11.58 -20.53
N ASP A 264 18.94 10.37 -19.92
CA ASP A 264 17.87 9.39 -20.18
C ASP A 264 16.88 9.19 -19.01
N ILE A 265 17.09 9.91 -17.90
CA ILE A 265 16.18 9.86 -16.76
C ILE A 265 15.13 10.97 -16.92
N SER A 266 13.90 10.57 -17.23
CA SER A 266 12.74 11.47 -17.21
C SER A 266 11.92 11.23 -15.94
N PHE A 267 11.74 12.28 -15.15
CA PHE A 267 10.82 12.29 -14.02
C PHE A 267 9.95 13.55 -14.11
N LYS A 268 8.70 13.34 -14.47
CA LYS A 268 7.75 14.41 -14.67
C LYS A 268 6.40 14.11 -14.04
N LEU A 269 5.92 15.02 -13.22
CA LEU A 269 4.59 14.97 -12.61
C LEU A 269 3.83 16.24 -12.99
N GLU A 270 2.61 16.10 -13.54
CA GLU A 270 1.74 17.21 -13.89
C GLU A 270 0.45 17.17 -13.07
N ASN A 271 0.13 18.29 -12.43
CA ASN A 271 -1.06 18.47 -11.60
C ASN A 271 -1.26 17.36 -10.57
N VAL A 272 -0.14 16.99 -9.90
CA VAL A 272 -0.16 15.92 -8.90
C VAL A 272 -0.84 16.40 -7.62
N THR A 273 -1.64 15.51 -7.02
CA THR A 273 -2.43 15.78 -5.82
C THR A 273 -2.17 14.73 -4.73
N ASN A 274 -2.54 15.09 -3.50
CA ASN A 274 -2.52 14.18 -2.36
C ASN A 274 -3.93 14.06 -1.79
N PRO A 275 -4.64 12.93 -1.99
CA PRO A 275 -6.02 12.78 -1.55
C PRO A 275 -6.22 12.95 -0.04
N TRP A 276 -5.21 12.58 0.77
CA TRP A 276 -5.24 12.80 2.22
C TRP A 276 -5.24 14.29 2.56
N VAL A 277 -4.29 15.04 2.01
CA VAL A 277 -4.18 16.49 2.26
C VAL A 277 -5.40 17.20 1.68
N ALA A 278 -5.85 16.81 0.49
CA ALA A 278 -7.06 17.36 -0.12
C ALA A 278 -8.30 17.15 0.77
N SER A 279 -8.44 15.96 1.40
CA SER A 279 -9.51 15.69 2.35
C SER A 279 -9.43 16.60 3.59
N VAL A 280 -8.24 16.73 4.18
CA VAL A 280 -8.03 17.59 5.37
C VAL A 280 -8.31 19.06 5.07
N LEU A 281 -7.91 19.54 3.89
CA LEU A 281 -8.17 20.92 3.47
C LEU A 281 -9.67 21.14 3.23
N LYS A 282 -10.34 20.20 2.55
CA LYS A 282 -11.78 20.25 2.29
C LYS A 282 -12.60 20.34 3.59
N ASP A 283 -12.22 19.60 4.62
CA ASP A 283 -12.88 19.66 5.94
C ASP A 283 -12.75 21.04 6.60
N ARG A 284 -11.75 21.83 6.17
CA ARG A 284 -11.52 23.23 6.59
C ARG A 284 -12.12 24.25 5.61
N GLY A 285 -12.82 23.83 4.57
CA GLY A 285 -13.37 24.69 3.53
C GLY A 285 -12.34 25.22 2.54
N LEU A 286 -11.17 24.59 2.45
CA LEU A 286 -10.07 24.96 1.57
C LEU A 286 -9.92 23.95 0.43
N GLU A 287 -9.32 24.38 -0.68
CA GLU A 287 -9.02 23.52 -1.82
C GLU A 287 -7.52 23.21 -1.90
N PHE A 288 -7.19 21.99 -2.35
CA PHE A 288 -5.81 21.61 -2.62
C PHE A 288 -5.39 22.15 -3.98
N THR A 289 -4.28 22.89 -4.04
CA THR A 289 -3.69 23.34 -5.29
C THR A 289 -2.80 22.22 -5.86
N PRO A 290 -3.14 21.65 -7.03
CA PRO A 290 -2.29 20.66 -7.68
C PRO A 290 -0.92 21.25 -8.02
N LEU A 291 0.12 20.43 -7.96
CA LEU A 291 1.49 20.87 -8.24
C LEU A 291 2.10 20.10 -9.42
N SER A 292 3.00 20.76 -10.15
CA SER A 292 3.74 20.14 -11.24
C SER A 292 5.23 20.31 -11.01
N ILE A 293 6.00 19.26 -11.33
CA ILE A 293 7.44 19.26 -11.13
C ILE A 293 8.14 18.36 -12.14
N GLU A 294 9.33 18.76 -12.55
CA GLU A 294 10.26 17.94 -13.32
C GLU A 294 11.54 17.79 -12.54
N LEU A 295 11.94 16.55 -12.28
CA LEU A 295 13.19 16.21 -11.59
C LEU A 295 14.18 15.61 -12.58
N THR A 296 15.45 15.84 -12.31
CA THR A 296 16.54 15.28 -13.09
C THR A 296 17.46 14.47 -12.18
N GLN A 297 18.38 13.74 -12.76
CA GLN A 297 19.46 13.12 -11.98
C GLN A 297 20.23 14.18 -11.18
N GLY A 298 20.51 13.88 -9.92
CA GLY A 298 21.10 14.79 -8.94
C GLY A 298 20.08 15.40 -8.02
N ALA A 299 20.39 16.54 -7.44
CA ALA A 299 19.59 17.19 -6.40
C ALA A 299 18.74 18.34 -6.96
N THR A 300 17.43 18.24 -6.77
CA THR A 300 16.48 19.34 -6.95
C THR A 300 16.15 19.94 -5.58
N VAL A 301 16.23 21.25 -5.49
CA VAL A 301 15.98 21.97 -4.23
C VAL A 301 14.64 22.70 -4.31
N ILE A 302 13.82 22.55 -3.27
CA ILE A 302 12.59 23.32 -3.06
C ILE A 302 12.81 24.30 -1.91
N THR A 303 12.59 25.58 -2.16
CA THR A 303 12.60 26.64 -1.15
C THR A 303 11.24 27.30 -1.01
N GLY A 304 11.07 28.12 0.01
CA GLY A 304 9.84 28.86 0.28
C GLY A 304 9.67 29.15 1.75
N ALA A 305 8.69 29.98 2.11
CA ALA A 305 8.40 30.30 3.52
C ALA A 305 8.00 29.05 4.35
N ASN A 306 8.27 29.08 5.65
CA ASN A 306 7.99 27.96 6.56
C ASN A 306 6.49 27.56 6.66
N MET A 307 5.57 28.40 6.28
CA MET A 307 4.14 28.08 6.18
C MET A 307 3.70 27.82 4.73
N GLY A 308 4.62 27.90 3.76
CA GLY A 308 4.32 27.89 2.33
C GLY A 308 3.95 26.53 1.73
N GLY A 309 3.91 25.43 2.52
CA GLY A 309 3.52 24.11 2.00
C GLY A 309 4.65 23.28 1.39
N LYS A 310 5.92 23.64 1.61
CA LYS A 310 7.09 22.87 1.14
C LYS A 310 7.00 21.37 1.46
N SER A 311 6.76 21.03 2.74
CA SER A 311 6.62 19.63 3.17
C SER A 311 5.37 18.97 2.58
N ILE A 312 4.29 19.72 2.33
CA ILE A 312 3.09 19.22 1.63
C ILE A 312 3.42 18.85 0.19
N SER A 313 4.16 19.73 -0.52
CA SER A 313 4.59 19.46 -1.90
C SER A 313 5.48 18.21 -1.95
N LEU A 314 6.46 18.12 -1.06
CA LEU A 314 7.34 16.97 -0.93
C LEU A 314 6.57 15.69 -0.64
N LYS A 315 5.71 15.68 0.38
CA LYS A 315 4.87 14.53 0.75
C LYS A 315 3.95 14.09 -0.39
N THR A 316 3.42 15.04 -1.18
CA THR A 316 2.60 14.76 -2.37
C THR A 316 3.38 14.05 -3.46
N ILE A 317 4.60 14.50 -3.75
CA ILE A 317 5.48 13.86 -4.74
C ILE A 317 5.84 12.44 -4.29
N VAL A 318 6.31 12.29 -3.03
CA VAL A 318 6.71 10.99 -2.47
C VAL A 318 5.56 10.00 -2.46
N LEU A 319 4.34 10.41 -2.05
CA LEU A 319 3.16 9.55 -2.08
C LEU A 319 2.95 8.96 -3.47
N ASN A 320 2.98 9.79 -4.52
CA ASN A 320 2.69 9.35 -5.87
C ASN A 320 3.80 8.46 -6.46
N VAL A 321 5.07 8.71 -6.09
CA VAL A 321 6.18 7.80 -6.42
C VAL A 321 5.99 6.44 -5.76
N VAL A 322 5.67 6.41 -4.46
CA VAL A 322 5.47 5.16 -3.72
C VAL A 322 4.25 4.41 -4.24
N LEU A 323 3.15 5.10 -4.56
CA LEU A 323 1.96 4.47 -5.18
C LEU A 323 2.30 3.83 -6.51
N ALA A 324 3.03 4.53 -7.40
CA ALA A 324 3.48 3.98 -8.67
C ALA A 324 4.31 2.71 -8.47
N MET A 325 5.29 2.76 -7.57
CA MET A 325 6.15 1.62 -7.23
C MET A 325 5.41 0.46 -6.53
N CYS A 326 4.22 0.71 -5.96
CA CYS A 326 3.32 -0.31 -5.43
C CYS A 326 2.28 -0.81 -6.44
N GLY A 327 2.33 -0.37 -7.70
CA GLY A 327 1.41 -0.79 -8.76
C GLY A 327 0.02 -0.15 -8.68
N PHE A 328 -0.08 1.05 -8.10
CA PHE A 328 -1.28 1.88 -8.15
C PHE A 328 -1.22 2.86 -9.33
N TYR A 329 -2.37 3.34 -9.72
CA TYR A 329 -2.46 4.60 -10.43
C TYR A 329 -2.12 5.75 -9.49
N VAL A 330 -1.55 6.81 -10.04
CA VAL A 330 -1.10 7.98 -9.31
C VAL A 330 -2.08 9.13 -9.49
N TYR A 331 -2.22 9.98 -8.49
CA TYR A 331 -3.17 11.09 -8.50
C TYR A 331 -2.57 12.30 -9.19
N ALA A 332 -2.63 12.32 -10.52
CA ALA A 332 -2.04 13.33 -11.39
C ALA A 332 -2.81 13.43 -12.72
N ASP A 333 -2.46 14.41 -13.56
CA ASP A 333 -2.87 14.46 -14.96
C ASP A 333 -1.92 13.67 -15.85
N TYR A 334 -0.62 13.70 -15.53
CA TYR A 334 0.44 12.90 -16.16
C TYR A 334 1.51 12.57 -15.12
N ALA A 335 2.07 11.36 -15.23
CA ALA A 335 3.18 10.93 -14.40
C ALA A 335 4.14 10.04 -15.19
N GLU A 336 5.38 10.49 -15.31
CA GLU A 336 6.51 9.74 -15.80
C GLU A 336 7.55 9.66 -14.69
N ILE A 337 7.89 8.45 -14.27
CA ILE A 337 8.68 8.19 -13.05
C ILE A 337 9.74 7.14 -13.41
N PRO A 338 11.02 7.34 -13.03
CA PRO A 338 12.00 6.26 -13.14
C PRO A 338 11.66 5.11 -12.20
N PHE A 339 12.10 3.91 -12.55
CA PHE A 339 12.03 2.79 -11.62
C PHE A 339 13.18 2.90 -10.61
N PHE A 340 12.86 3.13 -9.34
CA PHE A 340 13.83 3.24 -8.27
C PHE A 340 14.09 1.90 -7.59
N GLU A 341 15.36 1.59 -7.32
CA GLU A 341 15.78 0.42 -6.53
C GLU A 341 15.56 0.66 -5.04
N ASN A 342 15.63 1.93 -4.61
CA ASN A 342 15.43 2.32 -3.22
C ASN A 342 14.78 3.70 -3.10
N ILE A 343 13.96 3.88 -2.06
CA ILE A 343 13.36 5.17 -1.69
C ILE A 343 13.74 5.45 -0.25
N GLN A 344 14.41 6.58 -0.02
CA GLN A 344 14.89 6.97 1.30
C GLN A 344 14.39 8.37 1.65
N MET A 345 13.83 8.50 2.85
CA MET A 345 13.27 9.76 3.33
C MET A 345 13.81 10.08 4.71
N ILE A 346 14.39 11.28 4.86
CA ILE A 346 14.75 11.88 6.15
C ILE A 346 13.82 13.06 6.38
N SER A 347 13.10 13.05 7.50
CA SER A 347 12.22 14.14 7.94
C SER A 347 12.21 14.28 9.45
N GLU A 348 11.97 15.47 9.96
CA GLU A 348 11.95 15.79 11.40
C GLU A 348 10.85 15.02 12.15
N GLU A 349 9.70 14.79 11.54
CA GLU A 349 8.55 14.06 12.14
C GLU A 349 8.88 12.62 12.55
N LEU A 350 9.97 12.04 12.04
CA LEU A 350 10.38 10.65 12.26
C LEU A 350 11.34 10.49 13.46
N GLN A 351 11.64 11.58 14.16
CA GLN A 351 12.57 11.59 15.28
C GLN A 351 11.86 11.14 16.56
N SER A 352 11.88 9.83 16.84
CA SER A 352 11.31 9.33 18.09
C SER A 352 12.22 9.64 19.28
N VAL A 353 11.67 10.28 20.28
CA VAL A 353 12.28 10.56 21.61
C VAL A 353 12.82 9.28 22.29
N GLN A 354 12.44 8.10 21.80
CA GLN A 354 12.75 6.80 22.41
C GLN A 354 14.22 6.34 22.29
N LYS A 355 15.05 6.95 21.43
CA LYS A 355 16.44 6.48 21.22
C LYS A 355 17.52 7.25 21.99
N GLY A 356 17.17 8.28 22.76
CA GLY A 356 18.13 9.03 23.62
C GLY A 356 19.25 9.78 22.86
N LEU A 357 19.22 9.82 21.54
CA LEU A 357 20.09 10.62 20.70
C LEU A 357 19.47 12.01 20.49
N SER A 358 20.32 13.05 20.36
CA SER A 358 19.83 14.33 19.86
C SER A 358 19.21 14.13 18.46
N SER A 359 18.19 14.92 18.12
CA SER A 359 17.52 14.85 16.81
C SER A 359 18.54 14.88 15.65
N PHE A 360 19.51 15.76 15.73
CA PHE A 360 20.59 15.90 14.77
C PHE A 360 21.45 14.62 14.65
N GLY A 361 21.79 13.97 15.77
CA GLY A 361 22.57 12.72 15.74
C GLY A 361 21.83 11.60 15.00
N ALA A 362 20.51 11.52 15.15
CA ALA A 362 19.70 10.55 14.42
C ALA A 362 19.65 10.83 12.91
N GLU A 363 19.53 12.11 12.50
CA GLU A 363 19.62 12.52 11.10
C GLU A 363 20.95 12.15 10.44
N ILE A 364 22.06 12.32 11.15
CA ILE A 364 23.40 11.97 10.63
C ILE A 364 23.54 10.46 10.44
N ILE A 365 22.99 9.64 11.33
CA ILE A 365 23.00 8.18 11.16
C ILE A 365 22.18 7.80 9.91
N GLN A 366 20.98 8.36 9.75
CA GLN A 366 20.15 8.10 8.55
C GLN A 366 20.85 8.58 7.26
N MET A 367 21.53 9.74 7.31
CA MET A 367 22.28 10.26 6.17
C MET A 367 23.45 9.34 5.79
N LYS A 368 24.10 8.72 6.76
CA LYS A 368 25.13 7.71 6.49
C LYS A 368 24.55 6.55 5.71
N ASP A 369 23.37 6.03 6.11
CA ASP A 369 22.70 4.95 5.40
C ASP A 369 22.30 5.39 3.97
N VAL A 370 21.84 6.63 3.79
CA VAL A 370 21.56 7.22 2.46
C VAL A 370 22.81 7.19 1.58
N ILE A 371 23.95 7.67 2.09
CA ILE A 371 25.22 7.72 1.35
C ILE A 371 25.65 6.31 0.95
N GLU A 372 25.56 5.34 1.85
CA GLU A 372 25.94 3.95 1.57
C GLU A 372 25.05 3.30 0.49
N ASN A 373 23.76 3.61 0.47
CA ASN A 373 22.82 3.06 -0.50
C ASN A 373 22.95 3.73 -1.89
N VAL A 374 23.15 5.04 -1.94
CA VAL A 374 23.34 5.79 -3.20
C VAL A 374 24.60 5.34 -3.97
N GLU A 375 25.60 4.77 -3.28
CA GLU A 375 26.77 4.18 -3.93
C GLU A 375 26.50 2.83 -4.63
N LYS A 376 25.38 2.16 -4.29
CA LYS A 376 25.09 0.78 -4.72
C LYS A 376 23.82 0.68 -5.57
N GLU A 377 22.86 1.56 -5.37
CA GLU A 377 21.49 1.46 -5.87
C GLU A 377 21.05 2.78 -6.50
N PHE A 378 20.17 2.71 -7.50
CA PHE A 378 19.49 3.90 -8.02
C PHE A 378 18.39 4.34 -7.08
N CYS A 379 18.64 5.40 -6.32
CA CYS A 379 17.79 5.85 -5.23
C CYS A 379 16.93 7.06 -5.59
N PHE A 380 15.71 7.10 -5.00
CA PHE A 380 14.97 8.35 -4.78
C PHE A 380 15.23 8.81 -3.35
N VAL A 381 15.97 9.91 -3.20
CA VAL A 381 16.36 10.46 -1.89
C VAL A 381 15.53 11.71 -1.60
N VAL A 382 14.92 11.76 -0.43
CA VAL A 382 14.02 12.84 0.00
C VAL A 382 14.50 13.40 1.32
N LEU A 383 14.82 14.69 1.37
CA LEU A 383 15.30 15.37 2.56
C LEU A 383 14.35 16.53 2.91
N ASP A 384 13.60 16.39 4.01
CA ASP A 384 12.67 17.42 4.50
C ASP A 384 13.31 18.19 5.66
N GLU A 385 13.75 19.41 5.40
CA GLU A 385 14.43 20.31 6.33
C GLU A 385 15.61 19.66 7.09
N PHE A 386 16.38 18.81 6.38
CA PHE A 386 17.55 18.14 6.93
C PHE A 386 18.53 19.13 7.59
N SER A 387 19.07 18.74 8.75
CA SER A 387 20.04 19.53 9.54
C SER A 387 19.45 20.78 10.21
N ARG A 388 18.12 20.87 10.39
CA ARG A 388 17.47 21.98 11.12
C ARG A 388 17.81 21.99 12.61
N GLY A 389 18.10 20.82 13.18
CA GLY A 389 18.39 20.65 14.62
C GLY A 389 19.77 21.10 15.08
N THR A 390 20.60 21.74 14.22
CA THR A 390 21.94 22.21 14.55
C THR A 390 22.06 23.73 14.34
N ASN A 391 23.28 24.27 14.57
CA ASN A 391 23.58 25.69 14.31
C ASN A 391 23.26 26.02 12.83
N PRO A 392 22.50 27.10 12.54
CA PRO A 392 22.07 27.43 11.17
C PRO A 392 23.23 27.54 10.16
N HIS A 393 24.38 28.07 10.57
CA HIS A 393 25.54 28.19 9.69
C HIS A 393 26.15 26.82 9.36
N GLU A 394 26.28 25.95 10.35
CA GLU A 394 26.79 24.59 10.17
C GLU A 394 25.78 23.71 9.39
N GLY A 395 24.49 23.85 9.71
CA GLY A 395 23.42 23.17 9.00
C GLY A 395 23.40 23.53 7.52
N ALA A 396 23.43 24.80 7.18
CA ALA A 396 23.51 25.25 5.79
C ALA A 396 24.75 24.72 5.07
N ALA A 397 25.93 24.72 5.74
CA ALA A 397 27.15 24.17 5.16
C ALA A 397 27.03 22.67 4.88
N LEU A 398 26.43 21.90 5.79
CA LEU A 398 26.21 20.47 5.64
C LEU A 398 25.23 20.16 4.49
N VAL A 399 24.09 20.87 4.43
CA VAL A 399 23.10 20.68 3.35
C VAL A 399 23.71 21.01 1.99
N ARG A 400 24.51 22.09 1.87
CA ARG A 400 25.25 22.39 0.64
C ARG A 400 26.21 21.29 0.24
N ALA A 401 26.95 20.72 1.20
CA ALA A 401 27.87 19.61 0.95
C ALA A 401 27.15 18.36 0.45
N VAL A 402 26.03 17.99 1.11
CA VAL A 402 25.18 16.85 0.69
C VAL A 402 24.58 17.10 -0.69
N THR A 403 24.07 18.28 -1.00
CA THR A 403 23.56 18.65 -2.31
C THR A 403 24.60 18.46 -3.41
N LYS A 404 25.81 18.95 -3.19
CA LYS A 404 26.95 18.76 -4.12
C LYS A 404 27.31 17.30 -4.31
N TYR A 405 27.36 16.53 -3.21
CA TYR A 405 27.67 15.11 -3.25
C TYR A 405 26.64 14.34 -4.08
N LEU A 406 25.34 14.54 -3.84
CA LEU A 406 24.26 13.86 -4.56
C LEU A 406 24.25 14.21 -6.06
N ASN A 407 24.68 15.40 -6.47
CA ASN A 407 24.79 15.78 -7.89
C ASN A 407 25.79 14.94 -8.70
N HIS A 408 26.75 14.31 -8.04
CA HIS A 408 27.76 13.47 -8.67
C HIS A 408 27.41 11.97 -8.62
N LYS A 409 26.21 11.64 -8.12
CA LYS A 409 25.77 10.26 -7.98
C LYS A 409 24.62 9.92 -8.93
N HIS A 410 24.40 8.63 -9.13
CA HIS A 410 23.27 8.11 -9.89
C HIS A 410 22.02 8.07 -8.95
N VAL A 411 21.41 9.23 -8.78
CA VAL A 411 20.31 9.44 -7.81
C VAL A 411 19.37 10.52 -8.33
N VAL A 412 18.10 10.42 -7.96
CA VAL A 412 17.17 11.55 -8.01
C VAL A 412 16.93 11.98 -6.57
N ALA A 413 17.37 13.20 -6.23
CA ALA A 413 17.22 13.72 -4.88
C ALA A 413 16.32 14.96 -4.85
N LEU A 414 15.39 15.00 -3.89
CA LEU A 414 14.48 16.11 -3.65
C LEU A 414 14.73 16.65 -2.25
N LEU A 415 15.21 17.89 -2.18
CA LEU A 415 15.56 18.56 -0.93
C LEU A 415 14.65 19.74 -0.67
N VAL A 416 14.01 19.75 0.48
CA VAL A 416 13.29 20.93 1.01
C VAL A 416 14.15 21.59 2.05
N THR A 417 14.38 22.89 1.92
CA THR A 417 15.20 23.66 2.87
C THR A 417 14.74 25.11 3.02
N HIS A 418 15.04 25.68 4.16
CA HIS A 418 14.89 27.10 4.42
C HIS A 418 16.26 27.84 4.48
N PHE A 419 17.37 27.09 4.28
CA PHE A 419 18.71 27.67 4.28
C PHE A 419 19.00 28.41 2.97
N ASP A 420 19.47 29.64 3.10
CA ASP A 420 19.93 30.43 1.93
C ASP A 420 21.15 29.80 1.26
N HIS A 421 21.32 30.08 -0.02
CA HIS A 421 22.44 29.65 -0.83
C HIS A 421 22.62 28.13 -0.99
N VAL A 422 21.62 27.31 -0.63
CA VAL A 422 21.62 25.87 -0.92
C VAL A 422 21.19 25.59 -2.35
N ALA A 423 20.18 26.31 -2.83
CA ALA A 423 19.61 26.14 -4.17
C ALA A 423 20.61 26.38 -5.30
N GLU A 424 21.64 27.23 -5.08
CA GLU A 424 22.73 27.47 -6.04
C GLU A 424 23.50 26.20 -6.42
N TYR A 425 23.48 25.20 -5.56
CA TYR A 425 24.17 23.92 -5.75
C TYR A 425 23.26 22.81 -6.26
N GLY A 426 21.95 23.07 -6.41
CA GLY A 426 21.00 22.13 -6.99
C GLY A 426 21.10 22.06 -8.52
N LYS A 427 20.71 20.96 -9.12
CA LYS A 427 20.53 20.83 -10.59
C LYS A 427 19.28 21.59 -11.07
N ALA A 428 18.27 21.70 -10.21
CA ALA A 428 17.08 22.49 -10.43
C ALA A 428 16.63 23.13 -9.10
N HIS A 429 15.98 24.27 -9.22
CA HIS A 429 15.43 24.99 -8.10
C HIS A 429 13.96 25.30 -8.34
N TYR A 430 13.13 24.95 -7.37
CA TYR A 430 11.71 25.29 -7.34
C TYR A 430 11.41 26.10 -6.08
N GLN A 431 10.44 27.01 -6.22
CA GLN A 431 9.91 27.72 -5.07
C GLN A 431 8.42 27.46 -4.93
N VAL A 432 7.96 27.35 -3.69
CA VAL A 432 6.52 27.37 -3.41
C VAL A 432 6.00 28.77 -3.61
N VAL A 433 4.87 28.94 -4.31
CA VAL A 433 4.26 30.24 -4.54
C VAL A 433 3.95 30.96 -3.22
N GLY A 434 3.45 30.22 -2.23
CA GLY A 434 3.20 30.75 -0.90
C GLY A 434 2.22 31.91 -0.89
N LEU A 435 2.66 33.05 -0.38
CA LEU A 435 1.89 34.30 -0.31
C LEU A 435 2.27 35.30 -1.41
N LYS A 436 3.04 34.90 -2.44
CA LYS A 436 3.57 35.78 -3.47
C LYS A 436 2.48 36.58 -4.20
N ASP A 437 1.38 35.89 -4.56
CA ASP A 437 0.29 36.47 -5.33
C ASP A 437 -0.86 36.99 -4.45
N MET A 438 -0.66 37.08 -3.15
CA MET A 438 -1.68 37.47 -2.19
C MET A 438 -1.88 38.99 -2.18
N ASP A 439 -3.14 39.42 -2.24
CA ASP A 439 -3.54 40.81 -2.00
C ASP A 439 -3.56 41.10 -0.49
N GLU A 440 -2.52 41.80 0.00
CA GLU A 440 -2.35 42.10 1.43
C GLU A 440 -3.54 42.86 1.99
N SER A 441 -4.02 43.89 1.27
CA SER A 441 -5.14 44.72 1.71
C SER A 441 -6.43 43.92 1.89
N LYS A 442 -6.66 42.94 1.04
CA LYS A 442 -7.80 42.04 1.16
C LYS A 442 -7.69 41.15 2.37
N VAL A 443 -6.52 40.54 2.59
CA VAL A 443 -6.27 39.64 3.70
C VAL A 443 -6.30 40.36 5.04
N GLU A 444 -5.74 41.57 5.12
CA GLU A 444 -5.85 42.42 6.33
C GLU A 444 -7.31 42.71 6.70
N ASN A 445 -8.14 43.08 5.73
CA ASN A 445 -9.56 43.31 5.97
C ASN A 445 -10.29 42.02 6.42
N GLU A 446 -9.96 40.89 5.85
CA GLU A 446 -10.54 39.59 6.25
C GLU A 446 -10.11 39.21 7.68
N ILE A 447 -8.83 39.42 8.05
CA ILE A 447 -8.34 39.19 9.43
C ILE A 447 -9.04 40.12 10.43
N GLN A 448 -9.20 41.39 10.09
CA GLN A 448 -9.92 42.35 10.95
C GLN A 448 -11.38 41.92 11.17
N ASN A 449 -12.07 41.50 10.12
CA ASN A 449 -13.46 41.04 10.19
C ASN A 449 -13.61 39.68 10.93
N ALA A 450 -12.69 38.74 10.75
CA ALA A 450 -12.73 37.43 11.38
C ALA A 450 -12.22 37.42 12.84
N GLY A 451 -11.48 38.49 13.25
CA GLY A 451 -10.77 38.60 14.52
C GLY A 451 -9.38 37.97 14.48
N MET A 452 -8.42 38.63 15.18
CA MET A 452 -7.01 38.23 15.21
C MET A 452 -6.75 36.75 15.55
N GLN A 453 -7.59 36.15 16.39
CA GLN A 453 -7.49 34.72 16.74
C GLN A 453 -7.66 33.79 15.55
N LYS A 454 -8.35 34.24 14.51
CA LYS A 454 -8.55 33.50 13.26
C LYS A 454 -7.57 33.92 12.14
N GLY A 455 -6.70 34.89 12.41
CA GLY A 455 -5.78 35.45 11.41
C GLY A 455 -4.90 34.39 10.73
N VAL A 456 -4.40 33.43 11.48
CA VAL A 456 -3.61 32.30 10.93
C VAL A 456 -4.44 31.46 9.93
N ALA A 457 -5.72 31.22 10.22
CA ALA A 457 -6.61 30.46 9.33
C ALA A 457 -6.93 31.27 8.05
N VAL A 458 -7.11 32.58 8.17
CA VAL A 458 -7.30 33.47 7.01
C VAL A 458 -6.05 33.47 6.12
N ILE A 459 -4.86 33.65 6.68
CA ILE A 459 -3.61 33.58 5.91
C ILE A 459 -3.48 32.22 5.22
N ALA A 460 -3.75 31.12 5.93
CA ALA A 460 -3.69 29.76 5.38
C ALA A 460 -4.67 29.56 4.20
N SER A 461 -5.84 30.25 4.19
CA SER A 461 -6.80 30.16 3.08
C SER A 461 -6.32 30.87 1.81
N HIS A 462 -5.35 31.77 1.91
CA HIS A 462 -4.75 32.46 0.77
C HIS A 462 -3.41 31.85 0.33
N MET A 463 -2.95 30.77 1.01
CA MET A 463 -1.70 30.09 0.64
C MET A 463 -1.86 29.30 -0.67
N ASN A 464 -0.97 29.59 -1.62
CA ASN A 464 -0.85 28.82 -2.84
C ASN A 464 0.29 27.79 -2.72
N TYR A 465 -0.06 26.50 -2.71
CA TYR A 465 0.90 25.39 -2.56
C TYR A 465 1.54 24.97 -3.89
N GLY A 466 1.26 25.68 -4.98
CA GLY A 466 1.88 25.44 -6.28
C GLY A 466 3.38 25.64 -6.27
N LEU A 467 4.08 24.94 -7.16
CA LEU A 467 5.52 25.06 -7.38
C LEU A 467 5.77 25.80 -8.70
N TYR A 468 6.79 26.66 -8.70
CA TYR A 468 7.32 27.22 -9.94
C TYR A 468 8.83 27.08 -9.96
N ARG A 469 9.36 26.83 -11.15
CA ARG A 469 10.81 26.74 -11.37
C ARG A 469 11.40 28.16 -11.40
N VAL A 470 12.53 28.30 -10.73
CA VAL A 470 13.31 29.55 -10.72
C VAL A 470 14.72 29.26 -11.23
N GLU A 471 15.37 30.27 -11.79
CA GLU A 471 16.80 30.24 -11.97
C GLU A 471 17.46 30.22 -10.59
N ASN A 472 18.59 29.51 -10.44
CA ASN A 472 19.21 29.19 -9.15
C ASN A 472 19.57 30.47 -8.36
N GLU A 473 18.58 31.14 -7.81
CA GLU A 473 18.74 32.29 -6.91
C GLU A 473 19.11 31.81 -5.51
N GLY A 474 20.05 32.46 -4.86
CA GLY A 474 20.60 32.05 -3.58
C GLY A 474 19.67 32.25 -2.40
N ASN A 475 18.74 33.18 -2.49
CA ASN A 475 17.91 33.60 -1.36
C ASN A 475 16.56 32.85 -1.31
N CYS A 476 16.19 32.39 -0.10
CA CYS A 476 14.85 31.87 0.16
C CYS A 476 13.84 33.03 0.28
N PRO A 477 12.55 32.84 -0.13
CA PRO A 477 11.51 33.83 0.11
C PRO A 477 11.36 34.16 1.60
N ARG A 478 11.30 35.47 1.95
CA ARG A 478 11.25 35.97 3.32
C ARG A 478 9.82 36.43 3.68
N ASP A 479 8.87 35.46 3.77
CA ASP A 479 7.48 35.78 4.12
C ASP A 479 7.23 35.93 5.64
N ALA A 480 8.20 35.62 6.48
CA ALA A 480 8.03 35.63 7.93
C ALA A 480 7.65 37.03 8.45
N PHE A 481 8.32 38.07 8.00
CA PHE A 481 8.03 39.46 8.41
C PHE A 481 6.66 39.92 7.88
N ARG A 482 6.29 39.53 6.69
CA ARG A 482 4.98 39.76 6.10
C ARG A 482 3.85 39.13 6.93
N ILE A 483 4.03 37.90 7.36
CA ILE A 483 3.10 37.21 8.26
C ILE A 483 3.01 37.90 9.61
N CYS A 484 4.15 38.34 10.18
CA CYS A 484 4.16 39.08 11.42
C CYS A 484 3.36 40.39 11.34
N ARG A 485 3.49 41.13 10.24
CA ARG A 485 2.70 42.37 9.99
C ARG A 485 1.19 42.05 9.90
N LEU A 486 0.82 41.07 9.10
CA LEU A 486 -0.58 40.64 8.93
C LEU A 486 -1.23 40.16 10.22
N LEU A 487 -0.47 39.52 11.09
CA LEU A 487 -0.93 39.06 12.43
C LEU A 487 -0.84 40.12 13.51
N GLY A 488 -0.49 41.36 13.13
CA GLY A 488 -0.53 42.50 14.06
C GLY A 488 0.56 42.49 15.15
N LEU A 489 1.78 42.00 14.82
CA LEU A 489 2.92 42.17 15.71
C LEU A 489 3.15 43.68 15.95
N GLN A 490 3.39 44.07 17.19
CA GLN A 490 3.49 45.48 17.59
C GLN A 490 4.46 46.27 16.72
N SER A 491 4.03 47.46 16.30
CA SER A 491 4.78 48.34 15.40
C SER A 491 6.19 48.62 15.87
N ASP A 492 6.40 48.73 17.18
CA ASP A 492 7.73 49.02 17.74
C ASP A 492 8.71 47.84 17.49
N VAL A 493 8.23 46.60 17.57
CA VAL A 493 9.03 45.41 17.21
C VAL A 493 9.30 45.36 15.71
N MET A 494 8.30 45.68 14.88
CA MET A 494 8.47 45.71 13.43
C MET A 494 9.44 46.79 12.97
N ASN A 495 9.41 47.99 13.58
CA ASN A 495 10.35 49.07 13.27
C ASN A 495 11.79 48.67 13.58
N LEU A 496 12.03 47.95 14.70
CA LEU A 496 13.36 47.44 15.05
C LEU A 496 13.86 46.36 14.09
N LEU A 497 12.96 45.60 13.43
CA LEU A 497 13.32 44.62 12.39
C LEU A 497 13.71 45.36 11.08
N ASP A 498 12.98 46.41 10.71
CA ASP A 498 13.26 47.19 9.50
C ASP A 498 14.61 47.99 9.60
N GLU A 499 15.13 48.21 10.82
CA GLU A 499 16.46 48.82 11.05
C GLU A 499 17.62 47.84 10.87
N GLN A 500 17.36 46.50 10.81
CA GLN A 500 18.39 45.46 10.73
C GLN A 500 18.57 44.86 9.32
N ASP A 501 17.67 45.15 8.38
CA ASP A 501 17.78 44.81 6.95
C ASP A 501 18.42 45.95 6.16
#